data_6851ac43390e7419ecb4bbfa4947f7fb
#
_entry.id   6851ac43390e7419ecb4bbfa4947f7fb
#
_cell.length_a   1.000
_cell.length_b   1.000
_cell.length_c   1.000
_cell.angle_alpha   90.00
_cell.angle_beta   90.00
_cell.angle_gamma   90.00
#
_symmetry.space_group_name_H-M   'P 1'
#
loop_
_entity.id
_entity.type
_entity.pdbx_description
1 polymer ?
#
loop_
_entity_poly.entity_id
_entity_poly.type
_entity_poly.pdbx_seq_one_letter_code
_entity_poly.pdbx_strand_id
1 'polypeptide(L)'
;VLDRTEHYRLEEKERALEKSNQEYIKLLEEEKKHTAIIEKLTQELRNELDWFSVSIPGGVKISNDDPTYSFKYVSEQFANMLGYNTPEELIEAGQGSILGLAHPEDITRGLADALDQYTRSDHYATIYRIRCKDGTYKYIEDRGQKVRKPDGTVEHWNLMLDKNDFMIKSIALESEKKANQSKFAFLSRMSHDMRTPLNGITGLLKINENHFDDIDLVKENHKKMQIAADYLLSLINEVLQMSKIEEGSIPLTQEVIDFTELTNEIIVIMEQRARDRGIQMQFRSNKQGPQYPFLYGSPVHLRQIFLNIYGNCIKYNRPGGTITTVSGYTEAVDGITTYECTITDTGIGMGKEFLEHIFEPFS
;
A
#
# COMPACT_ATOMS: atom_id res chain seq x y z
N VAL A 1 -45.49 -23.96 -87.84
CA VAL A 1 -45.83 -25.16 -87.08
C VAL A 1 -44.69 -25.42 -86.13
N LEU A 2 -44.79 -24.86 -84.90
CA LEU A 2 -43.85 -25.16 -83.82
C LEU A 2 -44.04 -26.64 -83.52
N ASP A 3 -42.92 -27.38 -83.56
CA ASP A 3 -42.86 -28.84 -83.36
C ASP A 3 -43.47 -29.19 -82.01
N ARG A 4 -44.51 -30.01 -82.01
CA ARG A 4 -45.21 -30.53 -80.82
C ARG A 4 -44.21 -31.12 -79.77
N THR A 5 -43.08 -31.57 -80.21
CA THR A 5 -42.01 -32.18 -79.41
C THR A 5 -41.28 -31.14 -78.60
N GLU A 6 -41.11 -29.96 -79.09
CA GLU A 6 -40.46 -28.79 -78.41
C GLU A 6 -41.35 -28.19 -77.29
N HIS A 7 -42.66 -28.14 -77.57
CA HIS A 7 -43.66 -27.71 -76.61
C HIS A 7 -43.78 -28.66 -75.42
N TYR A 8 -43.81 -30.00 -75.69
CA TYR A 8 -43.78 -31.03 -74.63
C TYR A 8 -42.48 -30.91 -73.75
N ARG A 9 -41.33 -30.66 -74.34
CA ARG A 9 -40.05 -30.51 -73.61
C ARG A 9 -40.02 -29.25 -72.75
N LEU A 10 -40.66 -28.21 -73.19
CA LEU A 10 -40.79 -26.96 -72.41
C LEU A 10 -41.73 -27.19 -71.20
N GLU A 11 -42.90 -27.78 -71.41
CA GLU A 11 -43.82 -28.11 -70.31
C GLU A 11 -43.19 -29.05 -69.27
N GLU A 12 -42.42 -30.08 -69.69
CA GLU A 12 -41.72 -30.96 -68.81
C GLU A 12 -40.61 -30.26 -67.97
N LYS A 13 -39.88 -29.34 -68.57
CA LYS A 13 -38.91 -28.51 -67.90
C LYS A 13 -39.58 -27.52 -66.92
N GLU A 14 -40.71 -26.92 -67.30
CA GLU A 14 -41.44 -26.02 -66.37
C GLU A 14 -41.99 -26.82 -65.16
N ARG A 15 -42.58 -28.03 -65.36
CA ARG A 15 -43.01 -28.85 -64.22
C ARG A 15 -41.87 -29.30 -63.35
N ALA A 16 -40.71 -29.66 -63.93
CA ALA A 16 -39.54 -30.06 -63.18
C ALA A 16 -38.99 -28.83 -62.37
N LEU A 17 -39.01 -27.65 -62.93
CA LEU A 17 -38.60 -26.41 -62.26
C LEU A 17 -39.58 -26.00 -61.16
N GLU A 18 -40.88 -26.08 -61.39
CA GLU A 18 -41.90 -25.86 -60.35
C GLU A 18 -41.76 -26.86 -59.19
N LYS A 19 -41.51 -28.12 -59.44
CA LYS A 19 -41.28 -29.10 -58.39
C LYS A 19 -40.02 -28.80 -57.60
N SER A 20 -38.93 -28.45 -58.28
CA SER A 20 -37.68 -28.04 -57.63
C SER A 20 -37.85 -26.77 -56.76
N ASN A 21 -38.60 -25.78 -57.27
CA ASN A 21 -38.91 -24.59 -56.52
C ASN A 21 -39.78 -24.88 -55.27
N GLN A 22 -40.74 -25.76 -55.36
CA GLN A 22 -41.56 -26.17 -54.23
C GLN A 22 -40.75 -26.91 -53.16
N GLU A 23 -39.82 -27.79 -53.56
CA GLU A 23 -38.89 -28.47 -52.67
C GLU A 23 -37.95 -27.46 -52.00
N TYR A 24 -37.44 -26.48 -52.73
CA TYR A 24 -36.58 -25.40 -52.21
C TYR A 24 -37.32 -24.52 -51.20
N ILE A 25 -38.56 -24.11 -51.49
CA ILE A 25 -39.40 -23.34 -50.57
C ILE A 25 -39.64 -24.12 -49.27
N LYS A 26 -39.87 -25.41 -49.36
CA LYS A 26 -40.08 -26.29 -48.20
C LYS A 26 -38.83 -26.39 -47.32
N LEU A 27 -37.64 -26.50 -47.92
CA LEU A 27 -36.36 -26.48 -47.24
C LEU A 27 -36.10 -25.15 -46.51
N LEU A 28 -36.40 -24.01 -47.17
CA LEU A 28 -36.29 -22.68 -46.56
C LEU A 28 -37.26 -22.51 -45.39
N GLU A 29 -38.46 -23.06 -45.47
CA GLU A 29 -39.39 -23.01 -44.33
C GLU A 29 -38.93 -23.88 -43.14
N GLU A 30 -38.33 -25.04 -43.41
CA GLU A 30 -37.74 -25.91 -42.39
C GLU A 30 -36.53 -25.23 -41.74
N GLU A 31 -35.65 -24.60 -42.52
CA GLU A 31 -34.48 -23.86 -42.02
C GLU A 31 -34.91 -22.69 -41.14
N LYS A 32 -35.93 -21.91 -41.56
CA LYS A 32 -36.50 -20.81 -40.74
C LYS A 32 -37.08 -21.32 -39.42
N LYS A 33 -37.75 -22.49 -39.44
CA LYS A 33 -38.27 -23.11 -38.19
C LYS A 33 -37.15 -23.51 -37.27
N HIS A 34 -36.08 -24.13 -37.79
CA HIS A 34 -34.91 -24.51 -36.99
C HIS A 34 -34.23 -23.28 -36.41
N THR A 35 -34.05 -22.23 -37.18
CA THR A 35 -33.46 -20.97 -36.69
C THR A 35 -34.31 -20.35 -35.58
N ALA A 36 -35.61 -20.28 -35.71
CA ALA A 36 -36.52 -19.78 -34.69
C ALA A 36 -36.49 -20.62 -33.37
N ILE A 37 -36.37 -21.97 -33.50
CA ILE A 37 -36.23 -22.88 -32.36
C ILE A 37 -34.88 -22.62 -31.64
N ILE A 38 -33.79 -22.47 -32.39
CA ILE A 38 -32.46 -22.19 -31.83
C ILE A 38 -32.45 -20.83 -31.11
N GLU A 39 -33.04 -19.78 -31.72
CA GLU A 39 -33.18 -18.48 -31.09
C GLU A 39 -33.96 -18.55 -29.79
N LYS A 40 -35.09 -19.25 -29.78
CA LYS A 40 -35.91 -19.43 -28.58
C LYS A 40 -35.17 -20.16 -27.48
N LEU A 41 -34.50 -21.28 -27.79
CA LEU A 41 -33.72 -22.06 -26.82
C LEU A 41 -32.53 -21.23 -26.29
N THR A 42 -31.89 -20.44 -27.15
CA THR A 42 -30.80 -19.56 -26.74
C THR A 42 -31.30 -18.49 -25.78
N GLN A 43 -32.47 -17.90 -26.02
CA GLN A 43 -33.05 -16.91 -25.14
C GLN A 43 -33.53 -17.52 -23.81
N GLU A 44 -34.13 -18.72 -23.84
CA GLU A 44 -34.50 -19.42 -22.60
C GLU A 44 -33.27 -19.75 -21.75
N LEU A 45 -32.19 -20.22 -22.37
CA LEU A 45 -30.93 -20.50 -21.66
C LEU A 45 -30.28 -19.22 -21.07
N ARG A 46 -30.34 -18.10 -21.79
CA ARG A 46 -29.90 -16.81 -21.24
C ARG A 46 -30.71 -16.40 -20.04
N ASN A 47 -32.03 -16.49 -20.12
CA ASN A 47 -32.92 -16.14 -19.01
C ASN A 47 -32.68 -17.03 -17.79
N GLU A 48 -32.39 -18.33 -17.97
CA GLU A 48 -32.04 -19.23 -16.87
C GLU A 48 -30.69 -18.85 -16.23
N LEU A 49 -29.68 -18.52 -17.05
CA LEU A 49 -28.37 -18.04 -16.56
C LEU A 49 -28.49 -16.72 -15.78
N ASP A 50 -29.29 -15.80 -16.27
CA ASP A 50 -29.56 -14.53 -15.62
C ASP A 50 -30.29 -14.74 -14.29
N TRP A 51 -31.32 -15.59 -14.26
CA TRP A 51 -31.99 -15.96 -13.01
C TRP A 51 -31.07 -16.63 -12.00
N PHE A 52 -30.18 -17.52 -12.46
CA PHE A 52 -29.20 -18.19 -11.63
C PHE A 52 -28.19 -17.20 -11.07
N SER A 53 -27.76 -16.24 -11.88
CA SER A 53 -26.79 -15.22 -11.47
C SER A 53 -27.36 -14.25 -10.42
N VAL A 54 -28.66 -13.93 -10.47
CA VAL A 54 -29.36 -13.10 -9.44
C VAL A 54 -29.45 -13.82 -8.09
N SER A 55 -29.52 -15.16 -8.10
CA SER A 55 -29.65 -15.98 -6.90
C SER A 55 -28.33 -16.23 -6.17
N ILE A 56 -27.18 -15.97 -6.82
CA ILE A 56 -25.85 -16.17 -6.25
C ILE A 56 -25.28 -14.81 -5.83
N PRO A 57 -24.80 -14.66 -4.59
CA PRO A 57 -24.15 -13.41 -4.18
C PRO A 57 -22.84 -13.25 -4.95
N GLY A 58 -22.84 -12.40 -5.98
CA GLY A 58 -21.69 -12.14 -6.84
C GLY A 58 -22.03 -12.07 -8.31
N GLY A 59 -21.02 -11.90 -9.14
CA GLY A 59 -21.14 -11.91 -10.59
C GLY A 59 -20.59 -13.19 -11.21
N VAL A 60 -20.94 -13.46 -12.45
CA VAL A 60 -20.44 -14.60 -13.23
C VAL A 60 -19.71 -14.11 -14.47
N LYS A 61 -18.57 -14.71 -14.78
CA LYS A 61 -17.90 -14.57 -16.07
C LYS A 61 -17.54 -15.94 -16.64
N ILE A 62 -17.54 -16.04 -17.94
CA ILE A 62 -17.00 -17.19 -18.68
C ILE A 62 -15.91 -16.65 -19.61
N SER A 63 -14.74 -17.27 -19.59
CA SER A 63 -13.60 -16.90 -20.43
C SER A 63 -13.14 -18.08 -21.29
N ASN A 64 -12.54 -17.78 -22.42
CA ASN A 64 -11.86 -18.77 -23.25
C ASN A 64 -10.53 -19.21 -22.60
N ASP A 65 -10.08 -20.42 -22.94
CA ASP A 65 -8.75 -20.91 -22.53
C ASP A 65 -7.69 -20.42 -23.54
N ASP A 66 -7.52 -19.10 -23.60
CA ASP A 66 -6.51 -18.40 -24.42
C ASP A 66 -5.55 -17.61 -23.54
N PRO A 67 -4.41 -17.11 -24.05
CA PRO A 67 -3.39 -16.41 -23.26
C PRO A 67 -3.91 -15.14 -22.56
N THR A 68 -5.02 -14.60 -23.01
CA THR A 68 -5.63 -13.37 -22.47
C THR A 68 -6.83 -13.67 -21.56
N TYR A 69 -7.31 -14.90 -21.52
CA TYR A 69 -8.57 -15.27 -20.85
C TYR A 69 -9.72 -14.38 -21.32
N SER A 70 -9.88 -14.28 -22.65
CA SER A 70 -10.85 -13.40 -23.29
C SER A 70 -12.28 -13.73 -22.83
N PHE A 71 -13.08 -12.68 -22.60
CA PHE A 71 -14.45 -12.83 -22.15
C PHE A 71 -15.31 -13.48 -23.24
N LYS A 72 -16.06 -14.51 -22.85
CA LYS A 72 -17.12 -15.11 -23.62
C LYS A 72 -18.50 -14.70 -23.10
N TYR A 73 -18.62 -14.55 -21.81
CA TYR A 73 -19.82 -14.09 -21.12
C TYR A 73 -19.46 -13.31 -19.86
N VAL A 74 -20.24 -12.27 -19.58
CA VAL A 74 -20.17 -11.47 -18.37
C VAL A 74 -21.60 -11.19 -17.92
N SER A 75 -21.93 -11.48 -16.66
CA SER A 75 -23.25 -11.18 -16.12
C SER A 75 -23.44 -9.69 -15.81
N GLU A 76 -24.69 -9.20 -15.86
CA GLU A 76 -25.03 -7.83 -15.45
C GLU A 76 -24.60 -7.54 -14.00
N GLN A 77 -24.73 -8.52 -13.10
CA GLN A 77 -24.33 -8.37 -11.70
C GLN A 77 -22.83 -8.11 -11.56
N PHE A 78 -22.00 -8.76 -12.37
CA PHE A 78 -20.56 -8.50 -12.35
C PHE A 78 -20.23 -7.10 -12.87
N ALA A 79 -20.88 -6.66 -13.95
CA ALA A 79 -20.72 -5.30 -14.45
C ALA A 79 -21.15 -4.25 -13.41
N ASN A 80 -22.35 -4.43 -12.84
CA ASN A 80 -22.91 -3.54 -11.82
C ASN A 80 -22.05 -3.48 -10.55
N MET A 81 -21.47 -4.60 -10.12
CA MET A 81 -20.55 -4.69 -8.96
C MET A 81 -19.35 -3.76 -9.10
N LEU A 82 -18.87 -3.57 -10.34
CA LEU A 82 -17.74 -2.70 -10.67
C LEU A 82 -18.17 -1.29 -11.12
N GLY A 83 -19.49 -1.01 -11.08
CA GLY A 83 -20.06 0.31 -11.44
C GLY A 83 -20.27 0.53 -12.93
N TYR A 84 -20.14 -0.51 -13.77
CA TYR A 84 -20.49 -0.44 -15.19
C TYR A 84 -21.99 -0.67 -15.38
N ASN A 85 -22.59 0.01 -16.36
CA ASN A 85 -24.04 -0.09 -16.60
C ASN A 85 -24.44 -1.36 -17.35
N THR A 86 -23.55 -1.86 -18.22
CA THR A 86 -23.79 -3.07 -19.02
C THR A 86 -22.54 -3.96 -19.07
N PRO A 87 -22.71 -5.26 -19.36
CA PRO A 87 -21.60 -6.18 -19.59
C PRO A 87 -20.67 -5.74 -20.73
N GLU A 88 -21.24 -5.17 -21.80
CA GLU A 88 -20.49 -4.69 -22.98
C GLU A 88 -19.55 -3.56 -22.60
N GLU A 89 -20.00 -2.62 -21.76
CA GLU A 89 -19.17 -1.52 -21.25
C GLU A 89 -17.98 -2.03 -20.44
N LEU A 90 -18.20 -3.06 -19.60
CA LEU A 90 -17.12 -3.70 -18.83
C LEU A 90 -16.14 -4.42 -19.76
N ILE A 91 -16.64 -5.16 -20.75
CA ILE A 91 -15.82 -5.88 -21.72
C ILE A 91 -14.93 -4.93 -22.51
N GLU A 92 -15.48 -3.81 -22.97
CA GLU A 92 -14.73 -2.75 -23.66
C GLU A 92 -13.65 -2.14 -22.76
N ALA A 93 -14.00 -1.78 -21.52
CA ALA A 93 -13.06 -1.21 -20.56
C ALA A 93 -11.91 -2.16 -20.21
N GLY A 94 -12.16 -3.48 -20.24
CA GLY A 94 -11.19 -4.55 -20.04
C GLY A 94 -10.45 -4.97 -21.31
N GLN A 95 -10.70 -4.33 -22.45
CA GLN A 95 -10.13 -4.70 -23.75
C GLN A 95 -10.40 -6.19 -24.08
N GLY A 96 -11.59 -6.65 -23.74
CA GLY A 96 -12.03 -8.03 -23.99
C GLY A 96 -11.56 -9.06 -22.95
N SER A 97 -10.87 -8.66 -21.88
CA SER A 97 -10.30 -9.58 -20.88
C SER A 97 -10.35 -9.02 -19.45
N ILE A 98 -10.41 -9.92 -18.48
CA ILE A 98 -10.28 -9.56 -17.06
C ILE A 98 -8.90 -8.97 -16.74
N LEU A 99 -7.86 -9.37 -17.48
CA LEU A 99 -6.49 -8.89 -17.27
C LEU A 99 -6.37 -7.39 -17.55
N GLY A 100 -7.18 -6.83 -18.47
CA GLY A 100 -7.22 -5.40 -18.75
C GLY A 100 -7.85 -4.56 -17.63
N LEU A 101 -8.57 -5.20 -16.70
CA LEU A 101 -9.17 -4.56 -15.52
C LEU A 101 -8.39 -4.84 -14.23
N ALA A 102 -7.58 -5.90 -14.19
CA ALA A 102 -6.81 -6.27 -13.01
C ALA A 102 -5.71 -5.26 -12.70
N HIS A 103 -5.42 -5.05 -11.42
CA HIS A 103 -4.31 -4.18 -11.01
C HIS A 103 -2.97 -4.77 -11.47
N PRO A 104 -2.06 -3.96 -12.09
CA PRO A 104 -0.82 -4.49 -12.68
C PRO A 104 0.04 -5.32 -11.71
N GLU A 105 0.14 -4.90 -10.44
CA GLU A 105 0.90 -5.64 -9.42
C GLU A 105 0.29 -7.01 -9.07
N ASP A 106 -1.01 -7.19 -9.27
CA ASP A 106 -1.71 -8.42 -8.91
C ASP A 106 -1.76 -9.44 -10.05
N ILE A 107 -1.56 -9.01 -11.31
CA ILE A 107 -1.67 -9.89 -12.49
C ILE A 107 -0.72 -11.08 -12.38
N THR A 108 0.58 -10.82 -12.18
CA THR A 108 1.60 -11.87 -12.14
C THR A 108 1.35 -12.85 -10.99
N ARG A 109 1.05 -12.31 -9.80
CA ARG A 109 0.77 -13.12 -8.60
C ARG A 109 -0.52 -13.93 -8.76
N GLY A 110 -1.60 -13.28 -9.20
CA GLY A 110 -2.90 -13.93 -9.36
C GLY A 110 -2.90 -15.04 -10.41
N LEU A 111 -2.22 -14.81 -11.53
CA LEU A 111 -2.05 -15.85 -12.56
C LEU A 111 -1.18 -17.01 -12.06
N ALA A 112 -0.07 -16.74 -11.38
CA ALA A 112 0.80 -17.78 -10.83
C ALA A 112 0.07 -18.64 -9.80
N ASP A 113 -0.71 -18.02 -8.91
CA ASP A 113 -1.53 -18.71 -7.90
C ASP A 113 -2.63 -19.58 -8.55
N ALA A 114 -3.37 -19.05 -9.52
CA ALA A 114 -4.38 -19.80 -10.25
C ALA A 114 -3.78 -20.98 -11.01
N LEU A 115 -2.64 -20.79 -11.68
CA LEU A 115 -1.95 -21.86 -12.43
C LEU A 115 -1.42 -22.95 -11.48
N ASP A 116 -0.85 -22.61 -10.34
CA ASP A 116 -0.42 -23.60 -9.34
C ASP A 116 -1.61 -24.45 -8.84
N GLN A 117 -2.74 -23.80 -8.53
CA GLN A 117 -3.95 -24.51 -8.11
C GLN A 117 -4.48 -25.43 -9.21
N TYR A 118 -4.43 -25.02 -10.49
CA TYR A 118 -4.83 -25.84 -11.63
C TYR A 118 -3.93 -27.07 -11.88
N THR A 119 -2.73 -27.13 -11.31
CA THR A 119 -1.92 -28.37 -11.34
C THR A 119 -2.50 -29.48 -10.47
N ARG A 120 -3.33 -29.12 -9.48
CA ARG A 120 -3.84 -30.02 -8.45
C ARG A 120 -5.35 -30.29 -8.60
N SER A 121 -6.09 -29.40 -9.27
CA SER A 121 -7.55 -29.44 -9.37
C SER A 121 -8.00 -28.66 -10.61
N ASP A 122 -9.19 -28.95 -11.11
CA ASP A 122 -9.83 -28.12 -12.15
C ASP A 122 -10.47 -26.83 -11.55
N HIS A 123 -10.24 -26.55 -10.27
CA HIS A 123 -10.75 -25.37 -9.57
C HIS A 123 -9.62 -24.50 -9.04
N TYR A 124 -9.86 -23.19 -8.95
CA TYR A 124 -9.00 -22.25 -8.23
C TYR A 124 -9.83 -21.20 -7.50
N ALA A 125 -9.21 -20.54 -6.51
CA ALA A 125 -9.72 -19.34 -5.88
C ALA A 125 -8.55 -18.38 -5.61
N THR A 126 -8.64 -17.15 -6.10
CA THR A 126 -7.64 -16.11 -5.87
C THR A 126 -8.32 -14.77 -5.64
N ILE A 127 -7.65 -13.89 -4.87
CA ILE A 127 -8.15 -12.53 -4.60
C ILE A 127 -7.19 -11.54 -5.23
N TYR A 128 -7.74 -10.62 -6.02
CA TYR A 128 -6.98 -9.56 -6.66
C TYR A 128 -7.83 -8.30 -6.84
N ARG A 129 -7.16 -7.17 -7.10
CA ARG A 129 -7.82 -5.88 -7.31
C ARG A 129 -8.28 -5.74 -8.74
N ILE A 130 -9.56 -5.33 -8.93
CA ILE A 130 -10.15 -5.04 -10.23
C ILE A 130 -10.55 -3.57 -10.27
N ARG A 131 -10.26 -2.91 -11.38
CA ARG A 131 -10.59 -1.51 -11.62
C ARG A 131 -12.08 -1.32 -11.86
N CYS A 132 -12.68 -0.43 -11.09
CA CYS A 132 -14.06 0.02 -11.26
C CYS A 132 -14.17 1.12 -12.34
N LYS A 133 -15.39 1.43 -12.76
CA LYS A 133 -15.68 2.47 -13.75
C LYS A 133 -15.19 3.86 -13.33
N ASP A 134 -15.24 4.18 -12.05
CA ASP A 134 -14.77 5.44 -11.47
C ASP A 134 -13.23 5.53 -11.32
N GLY A 135 -12.51 4.51 -11.75
CA GLY A 135 -11.06 4.42 -11.64
C GLY A 135 -10.54 3.89 -10.29
N THR A 136 -11.39 3.66 -9.31
CA THR A 136 -11.02 3.00 -8.05
C THR A 136 -10.81 1.50 -8.25
N TYR A 137 -10.26 0.83 -7.22
CA TYR A 137 -10.05 -0.62 -7.25
C TYR A 137 -10.83 -1.30 -6.14
N LYS A 138 -11.44 -2.44 -6.45
CA LYS A 138 -12.10 -3.34 -5.51
C LYS A 138 -11.38 -4.68 -5.41
N TYR A 139 -11.31 -5.25 -4.21
CA TYR A 139 -10.87 -6.63 -4.02
C TYR A 139 -11.97 -7.60 -4.39
N ILE A 140 -11.71 -8.43 -5.40
CA ILE A 140 -12.62 -9.46 -5.90
C ILE A 140 -11.99 -10.83 -5.69
N GLU A 141 -12.73 -11.75 -5.08
CA GLU A 141 -12.40 -13.17 -5.06
C GLU A 141 -12.94 -13.81 -6.34
N ASP A 142 -12.03 -14.33 -7.16
CA ASP A 142 -12.31 -15.05 -8.41
C ASP A 142 -12.20 -16.54 -8.14
N ARG A 143 -13.34 -17.23 -8.13
CA ARG A 143 -13.42 -18.70 -8.02
C ARG A 143 -13.72 -19.28 -9.37
N GLY A 144 -12.73 -19.92 -9.97
CA GLY A 144 -12.79 -20.46 -11.32
C GLY A 144 -12.78 -21.97 -11.37
N GLN A 145 -13.43 -22.49 -12.43
CA GLN A 145 -13.43 -23.91 -12.79
C GLN A 145 -13.14 -24.06 -14.28
N LYS A 146 -12.26 -25.01 -14.63
CA LYS A 146 -12.08 -25.45 -16.02
C LYS A 146 -13.23 -26.39 -16.43
N VAL A 147 -13.90 -26.03 -17.50
CA VAL A 147 -14.99 -26.83 -18.09
C VAL A 147 -14.61 -27.31 -19.49
N ARG A 148 -14.50 -28.61 -19.67
CA ARG A 148 -14.22 -29.22 -20.98
C ARG A 148 -15.53 -29.47 -21.71
N LYS A 149 -15.67 -28.92 -22.90
CA LYS A 149 -16.84 -29.10 -23.77
C LYS A 149 -16.73 -30.40 -24.55
N PRO A 150 -17.89 -30.96 -25.07
CA PRO A 150 -17.90 -32.15 -25.91
C PRO A 150 -17.09 -32.01 -27.20
N ASP A 151 -16.91 -30.80 -27.72
CA ASP A 151 -16.11 -30.48 -28.91
C ASP A 151 -14.60 -30.39 -28.64
N GLY A 152 -14.18 -30.61 -27.37
CA GLY A 152 -12.79 -30.56 -26.93
C GLY A 152 -12.31 -29.19 -26.52
N THR A 153 -13.10 -28.12 -26.68
CA THR A 153 -12.76 -26.78 -26.20
C THR A 153 -12.79 -26.70 -24.67
N VAL A 154 -11.97 -25.81 -24.10
CA VAL A 154 -11.91 -25.55 -22.65
C VAL A 154 -12.40 -24.15 -22.41
N GLU A 155 -13.22 -23.99 -21.40
CA GLU A 155 -13.69 -22.69 -20.89
C GLU A 155 -13.37 -22.55 -19.39
N HIS A 156 -13.23 -21.31 -18.92
CA HIS A 156 -13.11 -20.99 -17.51
C HIS A 156 -14.41 -20.34 -17.03
N TRP A 157 -15.11 -21.04 -16.17
CA TRP A 157 -16.34 -20.56 -15.54
C TRP A 157 -16.02 -20.00 -14.16
N ASN A 158 -16.35 -18.74 -13.92
CA ASN A 158 -15.89 -18.01 -12.75
C ASN A 158 -17.04 -17.36 -12.00
N LEU A 159 -17.00 -17.49 -10.68
CA LEU A 159 -17.82 -16.75 -9.74
C LEU A 159 -16.97 -15.61 -9.15
N MET A 160 -17.45 -14.38 -9.32
CA MET A 160 -16.78 -13.15 -8.89
C MET A 160 -17.45 -12.59 -7.63
N LEU A 161 -16.77 -12.60 -6.50
CA LEU A 161 -17.31 -12.20 -5.20
C LEU A 161 -16.65 -10.91 -4.72
N ASP A 162 -17.45 -9.89 -4.36
CA ASP A 162 -16.94 -8.66 -3.75
C ASP A 162 -16.41 -8.95 -2.33
N LYS A 163 -15.11 -8.75 -2.13
CA LYS A 163 -14.42 -8.89 -0.84
C LYS A 163 -13.88 -7.55 -0.32
N ASN A 164 -14.26 -6.47 -0.96
CA ASN A 164 -13.66 -5.17 -0.69
C ASN A 164 -13.77 -4.76 0.78
N ASP A 165 -14.96 -4.78 1.35
CA ASP A 165 -15.18 -4.42 2.76
C ASP A 165 -14.44 -5.36 3.72
N PHE A 166 -14.41 -6.64 3.42
CA PHE A 166 -13.69 -7.63 4.24
C PHE A 166 -12.18 -7.37 4.19
N MET A 167 -11.61 -7.17 3.00
CA MET A 167 -10.17 -6.94 2.83
C MET A 167 -9.72 -5.62 3.45
N ILE A 168 -10.49 -4.53 3.25
CA ILE A 168 -10.17 -3.24 3.86
C ILE A 168 -10.17 -3.35 5.39
N LYS A 169 -11.19 -3.98 5.98
CA LYS A 169 -11.26 -4.19 7.43
C LYS A 169 -10.12 -5.09 7.94
N SER A 170 -9.78 -6.14 7.20
CA SER A 170 -8.69 -7.05 7.55
C SER A 170 -7.33 -6.35 7.54
N ILE A 171 -7.05 -5.54 6.50
CA ILE A 171 -5.82 -4.75 6.40
C ILE A 171 -5.74 -3.71 7.52
N ALA A 172 -6.84 -3.00 7.80
CA ALA A 172 -6.91 -2.02 8.88
C ALA A 172 -6.66 -2.68 10.25
N LEU A 173 -7.29 -3.82 10.52
CA LEU A 173 -7.11 -4.56 11.77
C LEU A 173 -5.67 -5.09 11.93
N GLU A 174 -5.06 -5.57 10.85
CA GLU A 174 -3.66 -6.02 10.87
C GLU A 174 -2.70 -4.86 11.14
N SER A 175 -2.95 -3.70 10.51
CA SER A 175 -2.17 -2.48 10.75
C SER A 175 -2.31 -2.01 12.21
N GLU A 176 -3.52 -1.97 12.75
CA GLU A 176 -3.76 -1.62 14.16
C GLU A 176 -3.06 -2.60 15.12
N LYS A 177 -3.13 -3.90 14.81
CA LYS A 177 -2.46 -4.93 15.62
C LYS A 177 -0.95 -4.76 15.63
N LYS A 178 -0.34 -4.47 14.47
CA LYS A 178 1.11 -4.18 14.37
C LYS A 178 1.49 -2.93 15.15
N ALA A 179 0.71 -1.85 15.02
CA ALA A 179 0.93 -0.61 15.78
C ALA A 179 0.86 -0.87 17.30
N ASN A 180 -0.15 -1.61 17.77
CA ASN A 180 -0.29 -1.97 19.18
C ASN A 180 0.87 -2.84 19.66
N GLN A 181 1.32 -3.83 18.88
CA GLN A 181 2.48 -4.66 19.23
C GLN A 181 3.75 -3.82 19.38
N SER A 182 4.01 -2.89 18.46
CA SER A 182 5.15 -1.96 18.54
C SER A 182 5.07 -1.09 19.79
N LYS A 183 3.88 -0.56 20.10
CA LYS A 183 3.62 0.22 21.33
C LYS A 183 3.90 -0.58 22.59
N PHE A 184 3.45 -1.82 22.67
CA PHE A 184 3.72 -2.70 23.83
C PHE A 184 5.22 -3.02 23.97
N ALA A 185 5.91 -3.30 22.86
CA ALA A 185 7.34 -3.56 22.87
C ALA A 185 8.14 -2.33 23.36
N PHE A 186 7.73 -1.11 22.93
CA PHE A 186 8.31 0.14 23.39
C PHE A 186 8.11 0.35 24.90
N LEU A 187 6.88 0.23 25.41
CA LEU A 187 6.58 0.40 26.83
C LEU A 187 7.35 -0.61 27.69
N SER A 188 7.50 -1.84 27.23
CA SER A 188 8.29 -2.87 27.91
C SER A 188 9.77 -2.50 27.98
N ARG A 189 10.35 -2.03 26.87
CA ARG A 189 11.75 -1.54 26.84
C ARG A 189 11.91 -0.32 27.76
N MET A 190 11.01 0.65 27.69
CA MET A 190 11.05 1.84 28.55
C MET A 190 10.95 1.48 30.03
N SER A 191 10.07 0.53 30.40
CA SER A 191 9.98 0.05 31.78
C SER A 191 11.29 -0.58 32.26
N HIS A 192 11.96 -1.36 31.40
CA HIS A 192 13.28 -1.94 31.72
C HIS A 192 14.34 -0.84 31.88
N ASP A 193 14.38 0.13 30.94
CA ASP A 193 15.38 1.18 30.92
C ASP A 193 15.21 2.19 32.06
N MET A 194 13.97 2.40 32.53
CA MET A 194 13.68 3.17 33.75
C MET A 194 14.05 2.41 35.04
N ARG A 195 13.88 1.07 35.06
CA ARG A 195 14.18 0.27 36.23
C ARG A 195 15.67 0.20 36.54
N THR A 196 16.52 0.19 35.51
CA THR A 196 17.98 0.09 35.66
C THR A 196 18.57 1.26 36.46
N PRO A 197 18.37 2.55 36.09
CA PRO A 197 18.86 3.68 36.87
C PRO A 197 18.21 3.77 38.26
N LEU A 198 16.92 3.43 38.38
CA LEU A 198 16.21 3.42 39.67
C LEU A 198 16.83 2.39 40.65
N ASN A 199 17.12 1.18 40.17
CA ASN A 199 17.80 0.15 40.97
C ASN A 199 19.23 0.59 41.33
N GLY A 200 19.91 1.31 40.40
CA GLY A 200 21.22 1.92 40.69
C GLY A 200 21.16 2.92 41.83
N ILE A 201 20.20 3.86 41.80
CA ILE A 201 19.99 4.87 42.85
C ILE A 201 19.70 4.18 44.18
N THR A 202 18.73 3.24 44.20
CA THR A 202 18.36 2.52 45.46
C THR A 202 19.49 1.65 46.02
N GLY A 203 20.29 1.07 45.14
CA GLY A 203 21.49 0.30 45.56
C GLY A 203 22.56 1.18 46.18
N LEU A 204 22.86 2.34 45.58
CA LEU A 204 23.84 3.30 46.10
C LEU A 204 23.38 3.97 47.41
N LEU A 205 22.06 4.21 47.58
CA LEU A 205 21.52 4.63 48.88
C LEU A 205 21.78 3.63 49.99
N LYS A 206 21.51 2.31 49.74
CA LYS A 206 21.80 1.26 50.74
C LYS A 206 23.29 1.12 51.09
N ILE A 207 24.17 1.35 50.09
CA ILE A 207 25.62 1.36 50.34
C ILE A 207 25.97 2.55 51.25
N ASN A 208 25.44 3.71 50.98
CA ASN A 208 25.69 4.90 51.81
C ASN A 208 25.15 4.75 53.24
N GLU A 209 23.99 4.09 53.42
CA GLU A 209 23.44 3.75 54.76
C GLU A 209 24.41 2.93 55.64
N ASN A 210 25.19 2.07 54.99
CA ASN A 210 26.15 1.18 55.71
C ASN A 210 27.56 1.79 55.82
N HIS A 211 27.85 2.94 55.17
CA HIS A 211 29.18 3.56 55.10
C HIS A 211 29.14 5.05 55.31
N PHE A 212 28.31 5.53 56.24
CA PHE A 212 28.19 6.99 56.53
C PHE A 212 29.48 7.69 56.91
N ASP A 213 30.43 6.94 57.51
CA ASP A 213 31.70 7.47 57.96
C ASP A 213 32.70 7.68 56.82
N ASP A 214 32.49 7.07 55.66
CA ASP A 214 33.32 7.24 54.46
C ASP A 214 32.73 8.37 53.57
N ILE A 215 33.11 9.58 53.91
CA ILE A 215 32.59 10.82 53.25
C ILE A 215 32.93 10.85 51.75
N ASP A 216 34.08 10.31 51.35
CA ASP A 216 34.48 10.36 49.93
C ASP A 216 33.68 9.33 49.10
N LEU A 217 33.45 8.14 49.63
CA LEU A 217 32.54 7.16 49.02
C LEU A 217 31.11 7.69 48.89
N VAL A 218 30.60 8.31 49.95
CA VAL A 218 29.26 8.94 49.97
C VAL A 218 29.15 10.01 48.91
N LYS A 219 30.14 10.90 48.75
CA LYS A 219 30.19 11.95 47.74
C LYS A 219 30.23 11.36 46.32
N GLU A 220 31.03 10.34 46.10
CA GLU A 220 31.10 9.65 44.79
C GLU A 220 29.76 9.00 44.43
N ASN A 221 29.16 8.30 45.39
CA ASN A 221 27.84 7.70 45.19
C ASN A 221 26.76 8.71 44.93
N HIS A 222 26.75 9.88 45.57
CA HIS A 222 25.84 10.98 45.29
C HIS A 222 25.97 11.47 43.83
N LYS A 223 27.19 11.62 43.30
CA LYS A 223 27.39 11.96 41.88
C LYS A 223 26.81 10.92 40.95
N LYS A 224 27.03 9.65 41.24
CA LYS A 224 26.47 8.51 40.44
C LYS A 224 24.94 8.49 40.49
N MET A 225 24.34 8.74 41.66
CA MET A 225 22.88 8.83 41.82
C MET A 225 22.31 10.02 41.05
N GLN A 226 22.97 11.19 41.07
CA GLN A 226 22.53 12.35 40.31
C GLN A 226 22.52 12.06 38.81
N ILE A 227 23.59 11.46 38.27
CA ILE A 227 23.65 11.07 36.85
C ILE A 227 22.52 10.08 36.50
N ALA A 228 22.23 9.11 37.37
CA ALA A 228 21.17 8.15 37.14
C ALA A 228 19.77 8.78 37.22
N ALA A 229 19.56 9.76 38.11
CA ALA A 229 18.32 10.51 38.23
C ALA A 229 18.07 11.42 37.00
N ASP A 230 19.09 12.12 36.53
CA ASP A 230 19.02 12.95 35.32
C ASP A 230 18.70 12.11 34.07
N TYR A 231 19.29 10.91 33.98
CA TYR A 231 18.98 9.96 32.90
C TYR A 231 17.53 9.48 32.97
N LEU A 232 17.05 9.11 34.17
CA LEU A 232 15.64 8.69 34.35
C LEU A 232 14.67 9.81 33.98
N LEU A 233 14.98 11.05 34.36
CA LEU A 233 14.15 12.22 33.98
C LEU A 233 14.11 12.41 32.47
N SER A 234 15.24 12.20 31.77
CA SER A 234 15.29 12.26 30.30
C SER A 234 14.38 11.21 29.67
N LEU A 235 14.41 9.95 30.16
CA LEU A 235 13.54 8.88 29.66
C LEU A 235 12.06 9.19 29.88
N ILE A 236 11.70 9.74 31.04
CA ILE A 236 10.30 10.14 31.32
C ILE A 236 9.86 11.21 30.35
N ASN A 237 10.69 12.22 30.09
CA ASN A 237 10.37 13.29 29.17
C ASN A 237 10.22 12.79 27.73
N GLU A 238 11.04 11.83 27.30
CA GLU A 238 10.91 11.18 25.98
C GLU A 238 9.55 10.47 25.84
N VAL A 239 9.11 9.71 26.85
CA VAL A 239 7.79 9.04 26.86
C VAL A 239 6.64 10.05 26.82
N LEU A 240 6.72 11.13 27.61
CA LEU A 240 5.69 12.17 27.63
C LEU A 240 5.60 12.92 26.28
N GLN A 241 6.72 13.18 25.62
CA GLN A 241 6.74 13.77 24.29
C GLN A 241 6.10 12.84 23.26
N MET A 242 6.42 11.54 23.31
CA MET A 242 5.83 10.57 22.41
C MET A 242 4.30 10.48 22.57
N SER A 243 3.80 10.48 23.82
CA SER A 243 2.36 10.49 24.08
C SER A 243 1.67 11.72 23.47
N LYS A 244 2.28 12.92 23.60
CA LYS A 244 1.75 14.15 22.98
C LYS A 244 1.73 14.11 21.45
N ILE A 245 2.73 13.47 20.82
CA ILE A 245 2.77 13.27 19.37
C ILE A 245 1.63 12.36 18.93
N GLU A 246 1.40 11.24 19.63
CA GLU A 246 0.29 10.31 19.32
C GLU A 246 -1.08 10.97 19.45
N GLU A 247 -1.28 11.82 20.45
CA GLU A 247 -2.53 12.55 20.65
C GLU A 247 -2.75 13.67 19.63
N GLY A 248 -1.77 13.96 18.77
CA GLY A 248 -1.81 15.11 17.84
C GLY A 248 -1.92 16.46 18.55
N SER A 249 -1.64 16.50 19.86
CA SER A 249 -1.90 17.65 20.74
C SER A 249 -0.70 18.59 20.88
N ILE A 250 0.29 18.53 19.98
CA ILE A 250 1.43 19.46 20.04
C ILE A 250 0.98 20.81 19.48
N PRO A 251 0.81 21.84 20.32
CA PRO A 251 0.49 23.17 19.83
C PRO A 251 1.74 23.75 19.16
N LEU A 252 1.74 23.78 17.83
CA LEU A 252 2.78 24.49 17.09
C LEU A 252 2.54 25.99 17.23
N THR A 253 3.38 26.66 18.01
CA THR A 253 3.40 28.14 18.03
C THR A 253 3.85 28.64 16.66
N GLN A 254 3.25 29.73 16.20
CA GLN A 254 3.64 30.38 14.95
C GLN A 254 4.10 31.79 15.25
N GLU A 255 5.39 31.98 15.29
CA GLU A 255 6.05 33.23 15.62
C GLU A 255 7.21 33.52 14.65
N VAL A 256 7.62 34.78 14.59
CA VAL A 256 8.78 35.16 13.78
C VAL A 256 10.05 34.72 14.53
N ILE A 257 10.86 33.94 13.87
CA ILE A 257 12.09 33.33 14.39
C ILE A 257 13.28 33.97 13.69
N ASP A 258 14.21 34.54 14.44
CA ASP A 258 15.55 34.80 13.91
C ASP A 258 16.31 33.47 13.85
N PHE A 259 16.38 32.90 12.63
CA PHE A 259 16.97 31.59 12.41
C PHE A 259 18.49 31.59 12.67
N THR A 260 19.15 32.75 12.47
CA THR A 260 20.59 32.89 12.72
C THR A 260 20.87 32.85 14.22
N GLU A 261 20.08 33.58 15.00
CA GLU A 261 20.21 33.57 16.47
C GLU A 261 19.92 32.18 17.03
N LEU A 262 18.81 31.57 16.62
CA LEU A 262 18.43 30.21 17.04
C LEU A 262 19.52 29.16 16.75
N THR A 263 20.08 29.18 15.55
CA THR A 263 21.12 28.21 15.17
C THR A 263 22.43 28.47 15.92
N ASN A 264 22.81 29.71 16.13
CA ASN A 264 24.02 30.06 16.90
C ASN A 264 23.93 29.58 18.35
N GLU A 265 22.78 29.75 19.02
CA GLU A 265 22.56 29.25 20.39
C GLU A 265 22.72 27.70 20.45
N ILE A 266 22.14 26.99 19.48
CA ILE A 266 22.24 25.53 19.40
C ILE A 266 23.68 25.08 19.18
N ILE A 267 24.39 25.74 18.26
CA ILE A 267 25.79 25.46 17.94
C ILE A 267 26.66 25.59 19.18
N VAL A 268 26.55 26.70 19.93
CA VAL A 268 27.35 26.93 21.15
C VAL A 268 27.17 25.79 22.17
N ILE A 269 25.91 25.36 22.39
CA ILE A 269 25.59 24.25 23.31
C ILE A 269 26.18 22.92 22.82
N MET A 270 26.04 22.66 21.53
CA MET A 270 26.45 21.36 20.95
C MET A 270 27.96 21.26 20.76
N GLU A 271 28.64 22.35 20.41
CA GLU A 271 30.10 22.36 20.35
C GLU A 271 30.75 22.04 21.70
N GLN A 272 30.19 22.56 22.80
CA GLN A 272 30.71 22.24 24.14
C GLN A 272 30.55 20.72 24.42
N ARG A 273 29.36 20.17 24.17
CA ARG A 273 29.09 18.71 24.33
C ARG A 273 29.97 17.84 23.44
N ALA A 274 30.24 18.26 22.21
CA ALA A 274 31.11 17.54 21.27
C ALA A 274 32.58 17.59 21.76
N ARG A 275 33.08 18.74 22.19
CA ARG A 275 34.42 18.88 22.76
C ARG A 275 34.64 18.00 23.98
N ASP A 276 33.65 17.92 24.88
CA ASP A 276 33.73 17.06 26.07
C ASP A 276 33.89 15.58 25.74
N ARG A 277 33.51 15.18 24.51
CA ARG A 277 33.67 13.81 23.96
C ARG A 277 34.80 13.69 22.94
N GLY A 278 35.61 14.72 22.73
CA GLY A 278 36.72 14.72 21.79
C GLY A 278 36.27 14.68 20.31
N ILE A 279 35.08 15.24 20.00
CA ILE A 279 34.49 15.28 18.65
C ILE A 279 34.65 16.72 18.12
N GLN A 280 35.02 16.86 16.84
CA GLN A 280 35.13 18.15 16.18
C GLN A 280 33.87 18.49 15.42
N MET A 281 33.32 19.68 15.57
CA MET A 281 32.23 20.20 14.76
C MET A 281 32.78 21.18 13.72
N GLN A 282 32.28 21.03 12.49
CA GLN A 282 32.64 21.85 11.34
C GLN A 282 31.36 22.37 10.66
N PHE A 283 31.35 23.71 10.42
CA PHE A 283 30.22 24.35 9.76
C PHE A 283 30.66 24.92 8.42
N ARG A 284 29.93 24.62 7.37
CA ARG A 284 30.15 25.11 6.02
C ARG A 284 28.87 25.71 5.48
N SER A 285 28.95 26.88 4.91
CA SER A 285 27.83 27.50 4.23
C SER A 285 28.14 27.55 2.74
N ASN A 286 27.18 27.14 1.93
CA ASN A 286 27.31 27.21 0.46
C ASN A 286 27.07 28.65 -0.07
N LYS A 287 26.58 29.57 0.77
CA LYS A 287 26.37 31.00 0.46
C LYS A 287 26.78 31.88 1.62
N GLN A 288 27.13 33.14 1.36
CA GLN A 288 27.55 34.13 2.38
C GLN A 288 26.32 34.59 3.19
N GLY A 289 26.01 33.85 4.25
CA GLY A 289 24.93 34.17 5.19
C GLY A 289 23.53 33.85 4.67
N PRO A 290 22.51 33.85 5.54
CA PRO A 290 21.12 33.63 5.15
C PRO A 290 20.58 34.91 4.49
N GLN A 291 20.08 34.77 3.23
CA GLN A 291 19.40 35.86 2.53
C GLN A 291 18.07 36.23 3.21
N TYR A 292 17.48 35.27 3.91
CA TYR A 292 16.18 35.38 4.60
C TYR A 292 16.39 34.93 6.07
N PRO A 293 16.85 35.80 6.98
CA PRO A 293 17.19 35.39 8.36
C PRO A 293 15.96 35.08 9.21
N PHE A 294 14.79 35.56 8.83
CA PHE A 294 13.56 35.41 9.59
C PHE A 294 12.67 34.33 8.98
N LEU A 295 12.25 33.35 9.80
CA LEU A 295 11.32 32.31 9.47
C LEU A 295 10.04 32.45 10.30
N TYR A 296 8.94 31.88 9.82
CA TYR A 296 7.69 31.83 10.56
C TYR A 296 7.42 30.39 10.99
N GLY A 297 7.35 30.12 12.28
CA GLY A 297 7.19 28.76 12.78
C GLY A 297 7.33 28.67 14.31
N SER A 298 7.62 27.47 14.80
CA SER A 298 7.79 27.21 16.24
C SER A 298 9.28 27.08 16.60
N PRO A 299 9.87 28.07 17.33
CA PRO A 299 11.28 28.05 17.71
C PRO A 299 11.61 26.85 18.63
N VAL A 300 10.68 26.48 19.51
CA VAL A 300 10.85 25.33 20.43
C VAL A 300 11.04 24.04 19.68
N HIS A 301 10.20 23.78 18.67
CA HIS A 301 10.26 22.54 17.91
C HIS A 301 11.44 22.51 16.95
N LEU A 302 11.78 23.64 16.31
CA LEU A 302 12.98 23.73 15.49
C LEU A 302 14.25 23.48 16.33
N ARG A 303 14.35 24.10 17.50
CA ARG A 303 15.45 23.85 18.45
C ARG A 303 15.55 22.38 18.81
N GLN A 304 14.43 21.73 19.09
CA GLN A 304 14.39 20.33 19.47
C GLN A 304 14.86 19.40 18.35
N ILE A 305 14.47 19.67 17.09
CA ILE A 305 14.94 18.90 15.92
C ILE A 305 16.48 18.95 15.85
N PHE A 306 17.08 20.12 15.91
CA PHE A 306 18.53 20.24 15.84
C PHE A 306 19.23 19.61 17.04
N LEU A 307 18.71 19.83 18.27
CA LEU A 307 19.28 19.21 19.48
C LEU A 307 19.23 17.68 19.42
N ASN A 308 18.17 17.09 18.89
CA ASN A 308 18.04 15.64 18.73
C ASN A 308 19.03 15.10 17.69
N ILE A 309 19.13 15.74 16.53
CA ILE A 309 20.04 15.31 15.46
C ILE A 309 21.50 15.42 15.93
N TYR A 310 21.93 16.58 16.43
CA TYR A 310 23.29 16.75 16.93
C TYR A 310 23.57 15.85 18.14
N GLY A 311 22.60 15.69 19.03
CA GLY A 311 22.69 14.77 20.16
C GLY A 311 23.00 13.34 19.72
N ASN A 312 22.32 12.85 18.69
CA ASN A 312 22.56 11.54 18.09
C ASN A 312 23.94 11.49 17.41
N CYS A 313 24.34 12.50 16.63
CA CYS A 313 25.65 12.59 16.03
C CYS A 313 26.78 12.55 17.06
N ILE A 314 26.59 13.15 18.24
CA ILE A 314 27.57 13.12 19.34
C ILE A 314 27.53 11.78 20.07
N LYS A 315 26.34 11.23 20.33
CA LYS A 315 26.15 9.98 21.08
C LYS A 315 26.73 8.77 20.37
N TYR A 316 26.53 8.70 19.07
CA TYR A 316 26.91 7.55 18.23
C TYR A 316 28.23 7.73 17.47
N ASN A 317 28.94 8.85 17.73
CA ASN A 317 30.27 9.07 17.17
C ASN A 317 31.38 8.43 18.02
N ARG A 318 32.57 8.39 17.45
CA ARG A 318 33.80 7.88 18.12
C ARG A 318 34.69 9.06 18.55
N PRO A 319 35.51 8.89 19.58
CA PRO A 319 36.51 9.87 19.94
C PRO A 319 37.41 10.22 18.77
N GLY A 320 37.70 11.49 18.54
CA GLY A 320 38.44 12.01 17.38
C GLY A 320 37.62 12.09 16.09
N GLY A 321 36.32 11.75 16.14
CA GLY A 321 35.42 11.88 15.00
C GLY A 321 35.00 13.32 14.70
N THR A 322 34.28 13.51 13.61
CA THR A 322 33.81 14.83 13.16
C THR A 322 32.32 14.83 12.91
N ILE A 323 31.72 16.00 13.08
CA ILE A 323 30.35 16.33 12.66
C ILE A 323 30.44 17.51 11.71
N THR A 324 30.04 17.34 10.48
CA THR A 324 30.08 18.39 9.46
C THR A 324 28.65 18.82 9.13
N THR A 325 28.38 20.10 9.28
CA THR A 325 27.10 20.70 8.88
C THR A 325 27.31 21.56 7.64
N VAL A 326 26.52 21.30 6.62
CA VAL A 326 26.48 22.11 5.39
C VAL A 326 25.07 22.71 5.29
N SER A 327 24.99 24.03 5.26
CA SER A 327 23.72 24.74 5.12
C SER A 327 23.65 25.50 3.80
N GLY A 328 22.46 25.53 3.22
CA GLY A 328 22.14 26.26 2.00
C GLY A 328 20.68 26.69 1.98
N TYR A 329 20.33 27.50 0.99
CA TYR A 329 18.94 27.85 0.71
C TYR A 329 18.73 28.03 -0.79
N THR A 330 17.49 27.84 -1.24
CA THR A 330 17.10 28.13 -2.63
C THR A 330 16.70 29.60 -2.77
N GLU A 331 16.74 30.15 -3.98
CA GLU A 331 16.14 31.45 -4.25
C GLU A 331 14.63 31.39 -4.03
N ALA A 332 14.06 32.49 -3.50
CA ALA A 332 12.63 32.53 -3.24
C ALA A 332 11.84 32.53 -4.55
N VAL A 333 10.88 31.61 -4.66
CA VAL A 333 9.88 31.56 -5.73
C VAL A 333 8.52 31.77 -5.06
N ASP A 334 7.75 32.73 -5.53
CA ASP A 334 6.44 33.09 -4.96
C ASP A 334 6.47 33.38 -3.45
N GLY A 335 7.56 33.95 -2.96
CA GLY A 335 7.77 34.29 -1.54
C GLY A 335 8.13 33.08 -0.65
N ILE A 336 8.35 31.92 -1.23
CA ILE A 336 8.74 30.70 -0.52
C ILE A 336 10.21 30.38 -0.84
N THR A 337 11.01 30.13 0.21
CA THR A 337 12.38 29.61 0.09
C THR A 337 12.51 28.31 0.86
N THR A 338 13.41 27.44 0.40
CA THR A 338 13.74 26.20 1.10
C THR A 338 15.13 26.33 1.72
N TYR A 339 15.23 26.16 3.04
CA TYR A 339 16.48 25.97 3.73
C TYR A 339 16.82 24.49 3.79
N GLU A 340 18.04 24.17 3.37
CA GLU A 340 18.57 22.81 3.43
C GLU A 340 19.75 22.77 4.40
N CYS A 341 19.70 21.83 5.33
CA CYS A 341 20.77 21.61 6.30
C CYS A 341 21.15 20.13 6.28
N THR A 342 22.34 19.82 5.78
CA THR A 342 22.91 18.49 5.77
C THR A 342 23.88 18.33 6.92
N ILE A 343 23.60 17.40 7.83
CA ILE A 343 24.46 17.08 8.98
C ILE A 343 25.02 15.69 8.79
N THR A 344 26.34 15.57 8.74
CA THR A 344 27.06 14.32 8.51
C THR A 344 28.00 14.05 9.67
N ASP A 345 27.96 12.85 10.24
CA ASP A 345 28.88 12.40 11.26
C ASP A 345 29.79 11.25 10.79
N THR A 346 30.88 11.00 11.51
CA THR A 346 31.82 9.90 11.25
C THR A 346 31.64 8.74 12.24
N GLY A 347 30.46 8.58 12.78
CA GLY A 347 30.12 7.59 13.79
C GLY A 347 30.01 6.16 13.27
N ILE A 348 29.25 5.35 14.01
CA ILE A 348 29.06 3.92 13.71
C ILE A 348 28.15 3.67 12.51
N GLY A 349 27.38 4.67 12.08
CA GLY A 349 26.38 4.53 11.02
C GLY A 349 25.14 3.71 11.44
N MET A 350 24.29 3.44 10.47
CA MET A 350 23.03 2.71 10.64
C MET A 350 22.94 1.55 9.66
N GLY A 351 22.45 0.38 10.09
CA GLY A 351 22.20 -0.76 9.22
C GLY A 351 21.07 -0.50 8.23
N LYS A 352 21.09 -1.16 7.08
CA LYS A 352 20.05 -0.98 6.04
C LYS A 352 18.64 -1.29 6.53
N GLU A 353 18.50 -2.36 7.31
CA GLU A 353 17.20 -2.75 7.89
C GLU A 353 16.65 -1.68 8.84
N PHE A 354 17.52 -1.04 9.63
CA PHE A 354 17.12 0.04 10.53
C PHE A 354 16.70 1.32 9.78
N LEU A 355 17.39 1.63 8.65
CA LEU A 355 17.07 2.80 7.83
C LEU A 355 15.66 2.77 7.23
N GLU A 356 15.13 1.58 6.92
CA GLU A 356 13.78 1.41 6.40
C GLU A 356 12.69 1.80 7.42
N HIS A 357 13.02 1.72 8.72
CA HIS A 357 12.09 1.93 9.83
C HIS A 357 12.43 3.13 10.74
N ILE A 358 13.47 3.91 10.42
CA ILE A 358 14.02 4.97 11.28
C ILE A 358 13.00 6.05 11.71
N PHE A 359 11.95 6.26 10.92
CA PHE A 359 10.88 7.21 11.20
C PHE A 359 9.57 6.53 11.65
N GLU A 360 9.56 5.22 11.78
CA GLU A 360 8.40 4.54 12.34
C GLU A 360 8.36 4.73 13.86
N PRO A 361 7.20 5.02 14.43
CA PRO A 361 7.05 5.09 15.87
C PRO A 361 7.44 3.76 16.51
N PHE A 362 8.29 3.83 17.56
CA PHE A 362 8.70 2.67 18.35
C PHE A 362 9.67 1.68 17.65
N SER A 363 10.32 2.10 16.54
CA SER A 363 11.32 1.28 15.82
C SER A 363 12.61 1.02 16.66
#